data_1ca7dd9a9c9b44617f64f2b4bfd406b9
#
_entry.id   1ca7dd9a9c9b44617f64f2b4bfd406b9
#
_cell.length_a   1.000
_cell.length_b   1.000
_cell.length_c   1.000
_cell.angle_alpha   90.00
_cell.angle_beta   90.00
_cell.angle_gamma   90.00
#
_symmetry.space_group_name_H-M   'P 1'
#
loop_
_entity.id
_entity.type
_entity.pdbx_description
1 polymer ?
#
loop_
_entity_poly.entity_id
_entity_poly.type
_entity_poly.pdbx_seq_one_letter_code
_entity_poly.pdbx_strand_id
1 'polypeptide(L)'
;GKITSLLRVHCKSEEDFVLDCDAGFGEVSVTRLSRFKIRIKCEISSGAQRFVAVRCLSKNEYVEFLARKSALAAWRESDCAVDFVASEFVAGDLRQGTAEELELARVMAKWPTMGVDMTSNSMPAETGLTDCAVSFTKGCYPGQELVERMDSRGATAPRQLRLIRAAAGASAGAPVVLNGEEIGMYTSVCQEFALALIKRSADSRSIEIGA
;
A
#
# COMPACT_ATOMS: atom_id res chain seq x y z
N GLY A 1 13.22 -9.83 -7.60
CA GLY A 1 12.42 -9.19 -6.66
C GLY A 1 11.72 -7.92 -7.15
N LYS A 2 10.86 -8.03 -8.19
CA LYS A 2 9.95 -6.94 -8.61
C LYS A 2 8.55 -7.22 -8.05
N ILE A 3 7.77 -6.17 -7.80
CA ILE A 3 6.39 -6.27 -7.33
C ILE A 3 5.50 -6.72 -8.50
N THR A 4 4.61 -7.67 -8.27
CA THR A 4 3.57 -8.03 -9.23
C THR A 4 2.26 -7.32 -8.87
N SER A 5 1.89 -7.38 -7.61
CA SER A 5 0.77 -6.65 -7.01
C SER A 5 0.98 -6.53 -5.50
N LEU A 6 0.29 -5.61 -4.87
CA LEU A 6 0.14 -5.54 -3.41
C LEU A 6 -1.15 -6.27 -3.06
N LEU A 7 -1.08 -7.24 -2.17
CA LEU A 7 -2.23 -8.05 -1.77
C LEU A 7 -2.44 -7.92 -0.26
N ARG A 8 -3.69 -7.70 0.17
CA ARG A 8 -4.09 -8.02 1.54
C ARG A 8 -4.62 -9.45 1.56
N VAL A 9 -4.25 -10.20 2.58
CA VAL A 9 -4.63 -11.60 2.72
C VAL A 9 -5.54 -11.75 3.93
N HIS A 10 -6.75 -12.21 3.69
CA HIS A 10 -7.76 -12.42 4.72
C HIS A 10 -8.04 -13.92 4.88
N CYS A 11 -7.73 -14.46 6.03
CA CYS A 11 -8.03 -15.83 6.38
C CYS A 11 -9.50 -15.93 6.81
N LYS A 12 -10.32 -16.64 6.03
CA LYS A 12 -11.72 -16.93 6.37
C LYS A 12 -11.86 -18.22 7.17
N SER A 13 -11.02 -19.19 6.83
CA SER A 13 -10.86 -20.47 7.54
C SER A 13 -9.48 -21.05 7.25
N GLU A 14 -9.18 -22.22 7.76
CA GLU A 14 -7.91 -22.91 7.50
C GLU A 14 -7.65 -23.19 6.00
N GLU A 15 -8.71 -23.28 5.20
CA GLU A 15 -8.63 -23.63 3.77
C GLU A 15 -9.21 -22.55 2.84
N ASP A 16 -9.75 -21.44 3.39
CA ASP A 16 -10.41 -20.40 2.61
C ASP A 16 -9.78 -19.02 2.87
N PHE A 17 -9.26 -18.43 1.81
CA PHE A 17 -8.60 -17.13 1.85
C PHE A 17 -9.18 -16.19 0.80
N VAL A 18 -9.38 -14.96 1.18
CA VAL A 18 -9.67 -13.86 0.27
C VAL A 18 -8.43 -12.96 0.15
N LEU A 19 -8.02 -12.72 -1.08
CA LEU A 19 -6.92 -11.81 -1.38
C LEU A 19 -7.51 -10.62 -2.15
N ASP A 20 -7.39 -9.43 -1.62
CA ASP A 20 -7.79 -8.23 -2.33
C ASP A 20 -6.59 -7.39 -2.75
N CYS A 21 -6.74 -6.66 -3.83
CA CYS A 21 -5.72 -5.82 -4.43
C CYS A 21 -6.36 -4.61 -5.13
N ASP A 22 -5.52 -3.67 -5.52
CA ASP A 22 -5.95 -2.54 -6.33
C ASP A 22 -6.62 -3.00 -7.63
N ALA A 23 -7.59 -2.21 -8.11
CA ALA A 23 -8.34 -2.50 -9.33
C ALA A 23 -7.40 -2.69 -10.52
N GLY A 24 -7.68 -3.70 -11.34
CA GLY A 24 -6.88 -4.08 -12.50
C GLY A 24 -5.75 -5.07 -12.22
N PHE A 25 -5.46 -5.40 -10.96
CA PHE A 25 -4.37 -6.32 -10.60
C PHE A 25 -4.83 -7.73 -10.19
N GLY A 26 -6.13 -8.02 -10.23
CA GLY A 26 -6.68 -9.33 -9.89
C GLY A 26 -6.18 -10.44 -10.82
N GLU A 27 -6.36 -10.29 -12.12
CA GLU A 27 -5.98 -11.31 -13.12
C GLU A 27 -4.47 -11.61 -13.16
N VAL A 28 -3.63 -10.59 -13.01
CA VAL A 28 -2.18 -10.80 -12.95
C VAL A 28 -1.80 -11.54 -11.66
N SER A 29 -2.50 -11.28 -10.57
CA SER A 29 -2.31 -11.99 -9.29
C SER A 29 -2.73 -13.46 -9.41
N VAL A 30 -3.91 -13.75 -9.96
CA VAL A 30 -4.37 -15.12 -10.24
C VAL A 30 -3.37 -15.87 -11.11
N THR A 31 -2.93 -15.24 -12.20
CA THR A 31 -1.94 -15.82 -13.12
C THR A 31 -0.62 -16.14 -12.39
N ARG A 32 -0.17 -15.21 -11.53
CA ARG A 32 1.06 -15.40 -10.77
C ARG A 32 0.94 -16.52 -9.76
N LEU A 33 -0.10 -16.53 -8.96
CA LEU A 33 -0.34 -17.54 -7.92
C LEU A 33 -0.55 -18.93 -8.52
N SER A 34 -1.28 -19.02 -9.63
CA SER A 34 -1.53 -20.30 -10.31
C SER A 34 -0.27 -21.03 -10.76
N ARG A 35 0.82 -20.30 -11.04
CA ARG A 35 2.13 -20.90 -11.38
C ARG A 35 2.78 -21.65 -10.21
N PHE A 36 2.38 -21.35 -8.98
CA PHE A 36 2.97 -21.93 -7.78
C PHE A 36 2.08 -22.97 -7.10
N LYS A 37 0.86 -23.21 -7.60
CA LYS A 37 -0.02 -24.26 -7.06
C LYS A 37 0.33 -25.67 -7.55
N ILE A 38 1.62 -25.96 -7.62
CA ILE A 38 2.13 -27.28 -8.04
C ILE A 38 1.83 -28.30 -6.93
N ARG A 39 1.03 -29.33 -7.22
CA ARG A 39 0.62 -30.39 -6.29
C ARG A 39 -0.34 -29.95 -5.16
N ILE A 40 -0.79 -28.70 -5.12
CA ILE A 40 -1.80 -28.26 -4.17
C ILE A 40 -3.17 -28.26 -4.86
N LYS A 41 -4.13 -28.94 -4.27
CA LYS A 41 -5.53 -28.92 -4.72
C LYS A 41 -6.20 -27.67 -4.15
N CYS A 42 -6.17 -26.57 -4.89
CA CYS A 42 -6.90 -25.36 -4.56
C CYS A 42 -7.50 -24.74 -5.83
N GLU A 43 -8.58 -24.01 -5.68
CA GLU A 43 -9.13 -23.16 -6.72
C GLU A 43 -8.70 -21.72 -6.48
N ILE A 44 -8.41 -20.99 -7.55
CA ILE A 44 -8.10 -19.57 -7.48
C ILE A 44 -8.98 -18.90 -8.54
N SER A 45 -9.84 -18.00 -8.10
CA SER A 45 -10.72 -17.21 -8.96
C SER A 45 -10.57 -15.72 -8.68
N SER A 46 -10.93 -14.88 -9.63
CA SER A 46 -10.99 -13.44 -9.43
C SER A 46 -12.40 -12.92 -9.53
N GLY A 47 -12.64 -11.79 -8.90
CA GLY A 47 -13.92 -11.08 -8.93
C GLY A 47 -13.74 -9.64 -8.51
N ALA A 48 -14.73 -8.79 -8.83
CA ALA A 48 -14.75 -7.42 -8.37
C ALA A 48 -15.56 -7.31 -7.07
N GLN A 49 -15.00 -6.61 -6.08
CA GLN A 49 -15.66 -6.35 -4.82
C GLN A 49 -15.63 -4.85 -4.52
N ARG A 50 -16.73 -4.32 -4.03
CA ARG A 50 -16.82 -2.95 -3.52
C ARG A 50 -16.56 -2.94 -2.02
N PHE A 51 -15.78 -1.98 -1.57
CA PHE A 51 -15.50 -1.74 -0.15
C PHE A 51 -16.00 -0.36 0.28
N VAL A 52 -16.39 -0.27 1.55
CA VAL A 52 -16.58 1.00 2.25
C VAL A 52 -15.38 1.22 3.14
N ALA A 53 -14.70 2.32 2.93
CA ALA A 53 -13.51 2.71 3.68
C ALA A 53 -13.90 3.55 4.90
N VAL A 54 -13.54 3.11 6.09
CA VAL A 54 -13.70 3.87 7.34
C VAL A 54 -12.32 4.33 7.79
N ARG A 55 -12.17 5.64 7.96
CA ARG A 55 -10.88 6.30 8.21
C ARG A 55 -10.98 7.26 9.39
N CYS A 56 -9.82 7.74 9.85
CA CYS A 56 -9.70 8.71 10.94
C CYS A 56 -10.26 8.20 12.27
N LEU A 57 -10.18 6.89 12.51
CA LEU A 57 -10.59 6.28 13.76
C LEU A 57 -9.57 6.56 14.87
N SER A 58 -10.04 6.79 16.08
CA SER A 58 -9.23 6.63 17.27
C SER A 58 -8.85 5.15 17.45
N LYS A 59 -7.84 4.86 18.26
CA LYS A 59 -7.42 3.49 18.52
C LYS A 59 -8.55 2.62 19.11
N ASN A 60 -9.39 3.19 19.96
CA ASN A 60 -10.52 2.48 20.56
C ASN A 60 -11.59 2.16 19.51
N GLU A 61 -11.96 3.14 18.69
CA GLU A 61 -12.90 2.93 17.58
C GLU A 61 -12.35 1.90 16.58
N TYR A 62 -11.06 1.95 16.26
CA TYR A 62 -10.42 0.97 15.38
C TYR A 62 -10.64 -0.46 15.88
N VAL A 63 -10.39 -0.72 17.16
CA VAL A 63 -10.60 -2.05 17.76
C VAL A 63 -12.06 -2.45 17.70
N GLU A 64 -12.98 -1.52 18.01
CA GLU A 64 -14.43 -1.77 17.94
C GLU A 64 -14.88 -2.07 16.51
N PHE A 65 -14.44 -1.28 15.54
CA PHE A 65 -14.79 -1.49 14.13
C PHE A 65 -14.21 -2.77 13.58
N LEU A 66 -12.96 -3.10 13.93
CA LEU A 66 -12.30 -4.31 13.47
C LEU A 66 -12.97 -5.60 14.02
N ALA A 67 -13.64 -5.51 15.16
CA ALA A 67 -14.40 -6.62 15.73
C ALA A 67 -15.75 -6.87 15.01
N ARG A 68 -16.20 -5.97 14.14
CA ARG A 68 -17.46 -6.13 13.40
C ARG A 68 -17.30 -7.19 12.31
N LYS A 69 -18.42 -7.83 11.97
CA LYS A 69 -18.47 -8.79 10.87
C LYS A 69 -18.01 -8.14 9.57
N SER A 70 -17.20 -8.84 8.80
CA SER A 70 -16.65 -8.42 7.51
C SER A 70 -15.71 -7.20 7.57
N ALA A 71 -15.27 -6.82 8.75
CA ALA A 71 -14.23 -5.82 8.91
C ALA A 71 -12.87 -6.37 8.46
N LEU A 72 -12.14 -5.57 7.72
CA LEU A 72 -10.82 -5.87 7.22
C LEU A 72 -9.88 -4.73 7.61
N ALA A 73 -8.77 -5.06 8.26
CA ALA A 73 -7.74 -4.05 8.51
C ALA A 73 -7.27 -3.47 7.17
N ALA A 74 -7.35 -2.16 7.04
CA ALA A 74 -6.78 -1.45 5.91
C ALA A 74 -5.46 -0.83 6.34
N TRP A 75 -4.48 -0.82 5.45
CA TRP A 75 -3.18 -0.21 5.67
C TRP A 75 -2.42 -0.82 6.87
N ARG A 76 -1.58 -0.02 7.55
CA ARG A 76 -0.92 -0.47 8.78
C ARG A 76 -1.86 -0.37 9.98
N GLU A 77 -1.62 -1.15 11.01
CA GLU A 77 -2.40 -1.07 12.26
C GLU A 77 -2.34 0.33 12.88
N SER A 78 -1.18 1.00 12.79
CA SER A 78 -1.01 2.38 13.29
C SER A 78 -1.91 3.40 12.60
N ASP A 79 -2.39 3.13 11.39
CA ASP A 79 -3.22 4.06 10.62
C ASP A 79 -4.69 4.02 11.07
N CYS A 80 -5.08 3.08 11.92
CA CYS A 80 -6.43 2.91 12.45
C CYS A 80 -7.50 2.98 11.35
N ALA A 81 -7.29 2.23 10.28
CA ALA A 81 -8.10 2.23 9.07
C ALA A 81 -8.77 0.86 8.87
N VAL A 82 -10.06 0.85 8.57
CA VAL A 82 -10.86 -0.36 8.38
C VAL A 82 -11.61 -0.27 7.06
N ASP A 83 -11.69 -1.38 6.34
CA ASP A 83 -12.54 -1.54 5.17
C ASP A 83 -13.62 -2.59 5.44
N PHE A 84 -14.78 -2.39 4.86
CA PHE A 84 -15.90 -3.32 4.91
C PHE A 84 -16.34 -3.71 3.52
N VAL A 85 -16.78 -4.93 3.34
CA VAL A 85 -17.52 -5.31 2.13
C VAL A 85 -18.79 -4.46 2.06
N ALA A 86 -18.99 -3.73 0.95
CA ALA A 86 -20.02 -2.69 0.88
C ALA A 86 -21.44 -3.21 1.09
N SER A 87 -21.74 -4.46 0.67
CA SER A 87 -23.05 -5.09 0.85
C SER A 87 -23.35 -5.48 2.32
N GLU A 88 -22.34 -5.48 3.19
CA GLU A 88 -22.47 -5.89 4.58
C GLU A 88 -22.26 -4.74 5.57
N PHE A 89 -22.01 -3.52 5.06
CA PHE A 89 -21.72 -2.36 5.88
C PHE A 89 -22.98 -1.57 6.23
N VAL A 90 -23.11 -1.23 7.51
CA VAL A 90 -24.13 -0.32 8.03
C VAL A 90 -23.41 0.90 8.62
N ALA A 91 -23.66 2.08 8.03
CA ALA A 91 -22.94 3.30 8.36
C ALA A 91 -23.22 3.84 9.77
N GLY A 92 -24.45 3.63 10.30
CA GLY A 92 -24.86 4.27 11.56
C GLY A 92 -24.73 5.79 11.49
N ASP A 93 -24.11 6.37 12.51
CA ASP A 93 -23.90 7.83 12.62
C ASP A 93 -22.61 8.32 11.94
N LEU A 94 -21.94 7.49 11.16
CA LEU A 94 -20.71 7.88 10.47
C LEU A 94 -20.99 8.91 9.37
N ARG A 95 -20.19 9.98 9.36
CA ARG A 95 -20.21 10.96 8.27
C ARG A 95 -19.71 10.34 6.97
N GLN A 96 -20.40 10.59 5.89
CA GLN A 96 -19.90 10.23 4.56
C GLN A 96 -18.76 11.18 4.17
N GLY A 97 -17.61 10.61 3.83
CA GLY A 97 -16.45 11.33 3.30
C GLY A 97 -16.51 11.47 1.78
N THR A 98 -15.64 12.32 1.25
CA THR A 98 -15.40 12.49 -0.19
C THR A 98 -14.28 11.59 -0.68
N ALA A 99 -14.17 11.43 -2.01
CA ALA A 99 -13.04 10.74 -2.62
C ALA A 99 -11.70 11.45 -2.33
N GLU A 100 -11.70 12.78 -2.26
CA GLU A 100 -10.51 13.57 -1.94
C GLU A 100 -10.07 13.35 -0.49
N GLU A 101 -11.01 13.30 0.46
CA GLU A 101 -10.69 12.99 1.86
C GLU A 101 -10.11 11.59 2.03
N LEU A 102 -10.60 10.61 1.26
CA LEU A 102 -10.05 9.25 1.26
C LEU A 102 -8.63 9.24 0.67
N GLU A 103 -8.41 9.96 -0.43
CA GLU A 103 -7.09 10.08 -1.04
C GLU A 103 -6.10 10.79 -0.12
N LEU A 104 -6.52 11.86 0.55
CA LEU A 104 -5.71 12.55 1.55
C LEU A 104 -5.30 11.60 2.67
N ALA A 105 -6.26 10.84 3.22
CA ALA A 105 -5.97 9.86 4.26
C ALA A 105 -4.95 8.79 3.79
N ARG A 106 -5.07 8.33 2.54
CA ARG A 106 -4.13 7.37 1.94
C ARG A 106 -2.71 7.96 1.82
N VAL A 107 -2.62 9.17 1.29
CA VAL A 107 -1.33 9.88 1.13
C VAL A 107 -0.67 10.09 2.48
N MET A 108 -1.43 10.55 3.49
CA MET A 108 -0.93 10.74 4.85
C MET A 108 -0.48 9.44 5.52
N ALA A 109 -1.16 8.33 5.26
CA ALA A 109 -0.75 7.00 5.71
C ALA A 109 0.49 6.45 4.97
N LYS A 110 1.00 7.14 3.98
CA LYS A 110 2.09 6.67 3.09
C LYS A 110 1.75 5.32 2.44
N TRP A 111 0.47 5.10 2.13
CA TRP A 111 0.03 3.85 1.52
C TRP A 111 0.05 3.94 0.00
N PRO A 112 0.95 3.23 -0.68
CA PRO A 112 1.08 3.29 -2.13
C PRO A 112 -0.04 2.53 -2.84
N THR A 113 -0.40 3.03 -4.03
CA THR A 113 -1.33 2.38 -4.95
C THR A 113 -0.57 1.77 -6.13
N MET A 114 -0.90 0.55 -6.51
CA MET A 114 -0.37 -0.11 -7.69
C MET A 114 -0.78 0.64 -8.97
N GLY A 115 0.18 0.83 -9.86
CA GLY A 115 -0.01 1.57 -11.11
C GLY A 115 0.16 3.09 -10.98
N VAL A 116 0.21 3.61 -9.75
CA VAL A 116 0.39 5.04 -9.44
C VAL A 116 1.71 5.25 -8.71
N ASP A 117 1.79 4.85 -7.45
CA ASP A 117 2.98 5.06 -6.60
C ASP A 117 4.03 3.95 -6.77
N MET A 118 3.59 2.79 -7.20
CA MET A 118 4.46 1.64 -7.50
C MET A 118 3.97 0.91 -8.74
N THR A 119 4.88 0.26 -9.43
CA THR A 119 4.62 -0.48 -10.67
C THR A 119 5.26 -1.86 -10.63
N SER A 120 5.05 -2.66 -11.67
CA SER A 120 5.74 -3.94 -11.85
C SER A 120 7.28 -3.81 -11.96
N ASN A 121 7.81 -2.59 -12.09
CA ASN A 121 9.24 -2.31 -12.06
C ASN A 121 9.77 -1.89 -10.68
N SER A 122 8.88 -1.61 -9.74
CA SER A 122 9.26 -1.22 -8.38
C SER A 122 9.82 -2.40 -7.58
N MET A 123 10.72 -2.09 -6.68
CA MET A 123 11.24 -3.03 -5.69
C MET A 123 10.47 -2.86 -4.37
N PRO A 124 10.24 -3.92 -3.59
CA PRO A 124 9.57 -3.80 -2.29
C PRO A 124 10.19 -2.74 -1.38
N ALA A 125 11.52 -2.64 -1.35
CA ALA A 125 12.23 -1.66 -0.53
C ALA A 125 12.01 -0.18 -0.94
N GLU A 126 11.51 0.09 -2.16
CA GLU A 126 11.16 1.45 -2.59
C GLU A 126 9.84 1.94 -1.99
N THR A 127 8.95 1.02 -1.60
CA THR A 127 7.56 1.33 -1.25
C THR A 127 7.35 1.79 0.19
N GLY A 128 8.31 1.50 1.07
CA GLY A 128 8.15 1.71 2.51
C GLY A 128 7.17 0.75 3.19
N LEU A 129 6.84 -0.39 2.54
CA LEU A 129 5.92 -1.40 3.08
C LEU A 129 6.62 -2.71 3.49
N THR A 130 7.95 -2.78 3.47
CA THR A 130 8.69 -4.02 3.79
C THR A 130 8.40 -4.54 5.19
N ASP A 131 8.18 -3.66 6.13
CA ASP A 131 7.85 -3.98 7.53
C ASP A 131 6.49 -4.69 7.71
N CYS A 132 5.52 -4.39 6.87
CA CYS A 132 4.17 -4.95 6.95
C CYS A 132 3.82 -5.94 5.82
N ALA A 133 4.47 -5.84 4.67
CA ALA A 133 4.15 -6.66 3.49
C ALA A 133 5.15 -7.80 3.23
N VAL A 134 6.26 -7.87 3.97
CA VAL A 134 7.29 -8.91 3.79
C VAL A 134 7.52 -9.64 5.11
N SER A 135 7.53 -10.96 5.07
CA SER A 135 7.96 -11.79 6.21
C SER A 135 9.36 -12.33 5.93
N PHE A 136 10.31 -12.01 6.81
CA PHE A 136 11.68 -12.54 6.75
C PHE A 136 11.84 -13.89 7.47
N THR A 137 10.82 -14.35 8.18
CA THR A 137 10.83 -15.59 8.95
C THR A 137 10.06 -16.73 8.30
N LYS A 138 9.28 -16.46 7.24
CA LYS A 138 8.57 -17.50 6.49
C LYS A 138 9.51 -18.30 5.58
N GLY A 139 9.05 -19.46 5.09
CA GLY A 139 9.76 -20.26 4.10
C GLY A 139 10.08 -19.51 2.80
N CYS A 140 10.91 -20.12 1.95
CA CYS A 140 11.40 -19.52 0.70
C CYS A 140 10.26 -19.06 -0.22
N TYR A 141 10.47 -17.93 -0.88
CA TYR A 141 9.54 -17.35 -1.85
C TYR A 141 10.30 -16.75 -3.06
N PRO A 142 9.65 -16.64 -4.23
CA PRO A 142 10.29 -16.08 -5.42
C PRO A 142 10.71 -14.62 -5.22
N GLY A 143 11.98 -14.32 -5.46
CA GLY A 143 12.55 -12.98 -5.30
C GLY A 143 13.11 -12.68 -3.90
N GLN A 144 13.05 -13.63 -2.97
CA GLN A 144 13.57 -13.50 -1.61
C GLN A 144 15.02 -13.00 -1.57
N GLU A 145 15.87 -13.51 -2.42
CA GLU A 145 17.30 -13.14 -2.42
C GLU A 145 17.54 -11.63 -2.54
N LEU A 146 16.79 -10.95 -3.43
CA LEU A 146 16.92 -9.50 -3.57
C LEU A 146 16.34 -8.77 -2.36
N VAL A 147 15.21 -9.21 -1.84
CA VAL A 147 14.54 -8.58 -0.70
C VAL A 147 15.42 -8.71 0.55
N GLU A 148 15.93 -9.91 0.85
CA GLU A 148 16.81 -10.15 2.00
C GLU A 148 18.17 -9.44 1.87
N ARG A 149 18.71 -9.37 0.65
CA ARG A 149 19.97 -8.63 0.43
C ARG A 149 19.81 -7.14 0.72
N MET A 150 18.65 -6.57 0.39
CA MET A 150 18.37 -5.16 0.68
C MET A 150 18.19 -4.93 2.18
N ASP A 151 17.55 -5.85 2.88
CA ASP A 151 17.33 -5.76 4.33
C ASP A 151 18.64 -6.00 5.10
N SER A 152 19.30 -7.14 4.89
CA SER A 152 20.45 -7.60 5.69
C SER A 152 21.72 -6.77 5.50
N ARG A 153 21.92 -6.16 4.32
CA ARG A 153 23.14 -5.37 4.03
C ARG A 153 22.95 -3.87 4.24
N GLY A 154 21.80 -3.44 4.77
CA GLY A 154 21.46 -2.01 4.78
C GLY A 154 21.51 -1.41 3.36
N ALA A 155 21.47 -2.26 2.33
CA ALA A 155 21.42 -1.85 0.94
C ALA A 155 20.05 -1.25 0.68
N THR A 156 19.94 0.03 0.95
CA THR A 156 18.73 0.79 0.74
C THR A 156 18.46 0.91 -0.75
N ALA A 157 17.19 0.88 -1.12
CA ALA A 157 16.77 1.10 -2.50
C ALA A 157 17.33 2.43 -3.05
N PRO A 158 17.57 2.54 -4.37
CA PRO A 158 18.10 3.77 -4.98
C PRO A 158 17.13 4.95 -4.83
N ARG A 159 15.85 4.65 -4.63
CA ARG A 159 14.77 5.62 -4.37
C ARG A 159 13.88 5.08 -3.25
N GLN A 160 13.19 5.97 -2.58
CA GLN A 160 12.19 5.61 -1.57
C GLN A 160 10.94 6.47 -1.73
N LEU A 161 9.79 5.86 -1.54
CA LEU A 161 8.52 6.56 -1.46
C LEU A 161 8.48 7.35 -0.13
N ARG A 162 8.29 8.67 -0.24
CA ARG A 162 8.28 9.60 0.88
C ARG A 162 7.00 10.41 0.88
N LEU A 163 6.51 10.72 2.06
CA LEU A 163 5.48 11.75 2.25
C LEU A 163 6.18 13.11 2.36
N ILE A 164 5.86 14.01 1.46
CA ILE A 164 6.47 15.34 1.39
C ILE A 164 5.40 16.42 1.26
N ARG A 165 5.79 17.68 1.48
CA ARG A 165 4.96 18.82 1.09
C ARG A 165 5.00 18.97 -0.43
N ALA A 166 3.81 19.10 -1.02
CA ALA A 166 3.68 19.38 -2.45
C ALA A 166 4.07 20.85 -2.73
N ALA A 167 4.85 21.08 -3.77
CA ALA A 167 5.08 22.43 -4.27
C ALA A 167 3.78 22.99 -4.88
N ALA A 168 3.65 24.30 -4.93
CA ALA A 168 2.51 24.94 -5.57
C ALA A 168 2.42 24.51 -7.06
N GLY A 169 1.24 24.00 -7.46
CA GLY A 169 1.01 23.48 -8.81
C GLY A 169 1.63 22.12 -9.11
N ALA A 170 2.14 21.40 -8.09
CA ALA A 170 2.65 20.03 -8.27
C ALA A 170 1.55 19.11 -8.79
N SER A 171 1.93 18.14 -9.62
CA SER A 171 1.07 17.11 -10.16
C SER A 171 1.81 15.78 -10.22
N ALA A 172 1.06 14.67 -10.24
CA ALA A 172 1.66 13.36 -10.43
C ALA A 172 2.47 13.31 -11.73
N GLY A 173 3.66 12.70 -11.66
CA GLY A 173 4.61 12.64 -12.77
C GLY A 173 5.54 13.85 -12.88
N ALA A 174 5.27 14.95 -12.18
CA ALA A 174 6.16 16.10 -12.18
C ALA A 174 7.43 15.84 -11.35
N PRO A 175 8.59 16.48 -11.69
CA PRO A 175 9.81 16.36 -10.91
C PRO A 175 9.67 17.04 -9.55
N VAL A 176 10.25 16.44 -8.52
CA VAL A 176 10.49 17.09 -7.23
C VAL A 176 11.83 17.81 -7.32
N VAL A 177 11.79 19.12 -7.19
CA VAL A 177 13.00 19.97 -7.26
C VAL A 177 13.26 20.59 -5.90
N LEU A 178 14.48 20.46 -5.41
CA LEU A 178 14.94 21.06 -4.16
C LEU A 178 16.28 21.78 -4.42
N ASN A 179 16.35 23.06 -4.07
CA ASN A 179 17.54 23.91 -4.30
C ASN A 179 18.03 23.90 -5.76
N GLY A 180 17.13 23.79 -6.74
CA GLY A 180 17.44 23.74 -8.16
C GLY A 180 17.86 22.38 -8.69
N GLU A 181 17.92 21.36 -7.85
CA GLU A 181 18.24 19.98 -8.25
C GLU A 181 16.98 19.10 -8.26
N GLU A 182 16.84 18.28 -9.29
CA GLU A 182 15.79 17.25 -9.35
C GLU A 182 16.16 16.07 -8.44
N ILE A 183 15.42 15.93 -7.34
CA ILE A 183 15.64 14.91 -6.33
C ILE A 183 14.69 13.72 -6.40
N GLY A 184 13.66 13.79 -7.23
CA GLY A 184 12.67 12.72 -7.35
C GLY A 184 11.50 13.08 -8.26
N MET A 185 10.40 12.34 -8.11
CA MET A 185 9.19 12.51 -8.90
C MET A 185 7.96 12.33 -8.01
N TYR A 186 6.99 13.22 -8.13
CA TYR A 186 5.68 13.07 -7.50
C TYR A 186 4.94 11.87 -8.08
N THR A 187 4.35 11.05 -7.24
CA THR A 187 3.53 9.91 -7.66
C THR A 187 2.05 10.13 -7.37
N SER A 188 1.73 10.67 -6.20
CA SER A 188 0.39 11.10 -5.82
C SER A 188 0.47 12.49 -5.20
N VAL A 189 -0.50 13.35 -5.52
CA VAL A 189 -0.61 14.70 -4.95
C VAL A 189 -2.04 14.92 -4.48
N CYS A 190 -2.20 15.32 -3.23
CA CYS A 190 -3.49 15.63 -2.63
C CYS A 190 -3.34 16.84 -1.70
N GLN A 191 -3.96 17.95 -2.07
CA GLN A 191 -3.82 19.24 -1.38
C GLN A 191 -2.33 19.66 -1.26
N GLU A 192 -1.87 20.00 -0.05
CA GLU A 192 -0.48 20.34 0.23
C GLU A 192 0.43 19.15 0.51
N PHE A 193 -0.06 17.91 0.35
CA PHE A 193 0.67 16.67 0.61
C PHE A 193 0.89 15.86 -0.66
N ALA A 194 1.99 15.15 -0.69
CA ALA A 194 2.29 14.27 -1.81
C ALA A 194 3.07 13.03 -1.39
N LEU A 195 2.85 11.92 -2.10
CA LEU A 195 3.80 10.83 -2.17
C LEU A 195 4.75 11.09 -3.33
N ALA A 196 6.03 10.86 -3.12
CA ALA A 196 7.05 11.02 -4.15
C ALA A 196 8.14 9.97 -4.02
N LEU A 197 8.63 9.49 -5.15
CA LEU A 197 9.82 8.63 -5.20
C LEU A 197 11.06 9.52 -5.19
N ILE A 198 11.71 9.61 -4.04
CA ILE A 198 12.88 10.45 -3.79
C ILE A 198 14.16 9.64 -3.93
N LYS A 199 15.15 10.18 -4.63
CA LYS A 199 16.50 9.62 -4.76
C LYS A 199 17.14 9.51 -3.37
N ARG A 200 17.76 8.40 -3.06
CA ARG A 200 18.44 8.17 -1.79
C ARG A 200 19.55 9.19 -1.50
N SER A 201 20.25 9.64 -2.53
CA SER A 201 21.32 10.62 -2.40
C SER A 201 20.86 12.01 -2.01
N ALA A 202 19.57 12.29 -2.13
CA ALA A 202 19.01 13.60 -1.87
C ALA A 202 18.73 13.83 -0.38
N ASP A 203 19.07 15.00 0.14
CA ASP A 203 18.65 15.43 1.47
C ASP A 203 17.26 16.08 1.37
N SER A 204 16.23 15.27 1.54
CA SER A 204 14.83 15.68 1.45
C SER A 204 14.21 16.05 2.81
N ARG A 205 14.99 16.02 3.91
CA ARG A 205 14.48 16.22 5.28
C ARG A 205 13.69 17.51 5.46
N SER A 206 14.04 18.57 4.74
CA SER A 206 13.35 19.86 4.85
C SER A 206 11.93 19.87 4.27
N ILE A 207 11.59 18.90 3.42
CA ILE A 207 10.27 18.77 2.77
C ILE A 207 9.52 17.51 3.18
N GLU A 208 10.18 16.59 3.87
CA GLU A 208 9.55 15.37 4.41
C GLU A 208 8.65 15.68 5.59
N ILE A 209 7.57 14.91 5.72
CA ILE A 209 6.61 15.01 6.80
C ILE A 209 6.67 13.74 7.64
N GLY A 210 6.95 13.91 8.94
CA GLY A 210 6.99 12.79 9.88
C GLY A 210 8.11 11.79 9.56
N ALA A 211 9.34 12.31 9.48
CA ALA A 211 10.54 11.50 9.46
C ALA A 211 10.85 10.94 10.85
#